data_a6baaaa7221b19de0f5b24a2611ecf32
#
_entry.id   a6baaaa7221b19de0f5b24a2611ecf32
#
_cell.length_a   1.000
_cell.length_b   1.000
_cell.length_c   1.000
_cell.angle_alpha   90.00
_cell.angle_beta   90.00
_cell.angle_gamma   90.00
#
_symmetry.space_group_name_H-M   'P 1'
#
loop_
_entity.id
_entity.type
_entity.pdbx_description
1 polymer ?
#
loop_
_entity_poly.entity_id
_entity_poly.type
_entity_poly.pdbx_seq_one_letter_code
_entity_poly.pdbx_strand_id
1 'polypeptide(L)'
;MKKEEFERVDMRIPDYENTWAEISRSSSLCLKINHTDPMEETSRSLVQELIPGMPESSHIMPPMQIDMGANVKIGNHVFINHSLTIMARGGIEIEDDVMIGPGQAC
;
A
#
# COMPACT_ATOMS: atom_id res chain seq x y z
N MET A 1 10.55 -7.68 -8.32
CA MET A 1 10.06 -8.73 -7.42
C MET A 1 10.79 -10.03 -7.70
N LYS A 2 11.24 -10.70 -6.66
CA LYS A 2 11.93 -11.98 -6.80
C LYS A 2 10.92 -13.09 -7.16
N LYS A 3 11.41 -14.15 -7.80
CA LYS A 3 10.57 -15.27 -8.21
C LYS A 3 9.84 -15.91 -7.03
N GLU A 4 10.48 -15.98 -5.88
CA GLU A 4 9.91 -16.55 -4.66
C GLU A 4 8.70 -15.78 -4.16
N GLU A 5 8.63 -14.50 -4.47
CA GLU A 5 7.51 -13.66 -4.05
C GLU A 5 6.24 -13.94 -4.85
N PHE A 6 6.37 -14.69 -5.94
CA PHE A 6 5.23 -15.14 -6.73
C PHE A 6 4.78 -16.56 -6.39
N GLU A 7 5.35 -17.15 -5.34
CA GLU A 7 4.91 -18.47 -4.93
C GLU A 7 3.43 -18.49 -4.62
N ARG A 8 2.81 -19.58 -4.98
CA ARG A 8 1.39 -19.74 -4.74
C ARG A 8 1.11 -19.94 -3.27
N VAL A 9 0.10 -19.27 -2.78
CA VAL A 9 -0.45 -19.55 -1.47
C VAL A 9 -1.23 -20.85 -1.57
N ASP A 10 -0.93 -21.79 -0.68
CA ASP A 10 -1.72 -23.02 -0.59
C ASP A 10 -3.08 -22.67 0.02
N MET A 11 -4.12 -22.84 -0.76
CA MET A 11 -5.47 -22.45 -0.39
C MET A 11 -6.05 -23.28 0.74
N ARG A 12 -5.35 -24.35 1.14
CA ARG A 12 -5.79 -25.24 2.21
C ARG A 12 -5.18 -24.90 3.57
N ILE A 13 -4.29 -23.91 3.64
CA ILE A 13 -3.64 -23.51 4.89
C ILE A 13 -4.31 -22.25 5.46
N PRO A 14 -4.29 -22.07 6.81
CA PRO A 14 -4.94 -20.93 7.46
C PRO A 14 -4.45 -19.56 6.98
N ASP A 15 -3.17 -19.43 6.63
CA ASP A 15 -2.59 -18.17 6.15
C ASP A 15 -3.28 -17.64 4.88
N TYR A 16 -3.86 -18.53 4.09
CA TYR A 16 -4.59 -18.14 2.92
C TYR A 16 -5.77 -17.22 3.27
N GLU A 17 -6.53 -17.57 4.30
CA GLU A 17 -7.67 -16.74 4.72
C GLU A 17 -7.20 -15.39 5.24
N ASN A 18 -6.13 -15.34 6.01
CA ASN A 18 -5.56 -14.09 6.51
C ASN A 18 -5.05 -13.22 5.38
N THR A 19 -4.43 -13.82 4.38
CA THR A 19 -3.96 -13.11 3.20
C THR A 19 -5.11 -12.48 2.43
N TRP A 20 -6.18 -13.24 2.21
CA TRP A 20 -7.37 -12.72 1.53
C TRP A 20 -8.06 -11.61 2.31
N ALA A 21 -8.12 -11.74 3.63
CA ALA A 21 -8.69 -10.70 4.48
C ALA A 21 -7.91 -9.40 4.33
N GLU A 22 -6.59 -9.46 4.30
CA GLU A 22 -5.75 -8.28 4.14
C GLU A 22 -5.87 -7.68 2.73
N ILE A 23 -5.91 -8.51 1.70
CA ILE A 23 -6.13 -8.06 0.33
C ILE A 23 -7.49 -7.35 0.20
N SER A 24 -8.53 -7.93 0.79
CA SER A 24 -9.86 -7.33 0.77
C SER A 24 -9.88 -5.99 1.49
N ARG A 25 -9.27 -5.91 2.65
CA ARG A 25 -9.17 -4.67 3.41
C ARG A 25 -8.46 -3.58 2.59
N SER A 26 -7.30 -3.92 2.05
CA SER A 26 -6.49 -2.98 1.28
C SER A 26 -7.19 -2.55 0.00
N SER A 27 -7.83 -3.48 -0.69
CA SER A 27 -8.56 -3.20 -1.93
C SER A 27 -9.72 -2.23 -1.68
N SER A 28 -10.49 -2.45 -0.61
CA SER A 28 -11.59 -1.55 -0.25
C SER A 28 -11.09 -0.16 0.11
N LEU A 29 -9.98 -0.07 0.85
CA LEU A 29 -9.39 1.21 1.21
C LEU A 29 -8.85 1.96 -0.01
N CYS A 30 -8.18 1.27 -0.91
CA CYS A 30 -7.70 1.87 -2.15
C CYS A 30 -8.86 2.42 -2.98
N LEU A 31 -9.96 1.67 -3.08
CA LEU A 31 -11.14 2.15 -3.80
C LEU A 31 -11.66 3.46 -3.21
N LYS A 32 -11.77 3.52 -1.89
CA LYS A 32 -12.24 4.75 -1.21
C LYS A 32 -11.27 5.90 -1.41
N ILE A 33 -9.97 5.65 -1.25
CA ILE A 33 -8.94 6.67 -1.43
C ILE A 33 -8.99 7.24 -2.85
N ASN A 34 -9.09 6.37 -3.85
CA ASN A 34 -9.08 6.76 -5.26
C ASN A 34 -10.34 7.52 -5.68
N HIS A 35 -11.38 7.50 -4.86
CA HIS A 35 -12.64 8.23 -5.09
C HIS A 35 -12.83 9.41 -4.13
N THR A 36 -11.81 9.76 -3.37
CA THR A 36 -11.86 10.86 -2.39
C THR A 36 -10.91 11.97 -2.85
N ASP A 37 -11.30 13.21 -2.63
CA ASP A 37 -10.43 14.37 -2.91
C ASP A 37 -9.15 14.23 -2.08
N PRO A 38 -7.97 14.16 -2.74
CA PRO A 38 -6.71 13.97 -2.02
C PRO A 38 -6.36 15.13 -1.07
N MET A 39 -6.99 16.28 -1.22
CA MET A 39 -6.76 17.43 -0.37
C MET A 39 -7.60 17.42 0.91
N GLU A 40 -8.54 16.50 1.01
CA GLU A 40 -9.38 16.39 2.20
C GLU A 40 -8.73 15.51 3.26
N GLU A 41 -9.02 15.84 4.52
CA GLU A 41 -8.52 15.10 5.68
C GLU A 41 -8.96 13.63 5.65
N THR A 42 -10.15 13.36 5.13
CA THR A 42 -10.66 12.00 4.98
C THR A 42 -9.71 11.13 4.16
N SER A 43 -9.14 11.68 3.08
CA SER A 43 -8.17 10.96 2.26
C SER A 43 -6.94 10.57 3.10
N ARG A 44 -6.44 11.50 3.88
CA ARG A 44 -5.27 11.27 4.75
C ARG A 44 -5.56 10.14 5.74
N SER A 45 -6.71 10.18 6.38
CA SER A 45 -7.11 9.17 7.36
C SER A 45 -7.21 7.78 6.72
N LEU A 46 -7.74 7.70 5.50
CA LEU A 46 -7.84 6.44 4.78
C LEU A 46 -6.47 5.86 4.43
N VAL A 47 -5.54 6.73 4.01
CA VAL A 47 -4.17 6.29 3.72
C VAL A 47 -3.48 5.77 4.97
N GLN A 48 -3.67 6.44 6.11
CA GLN A 48 -3.11 5.99 7.38
C GLN A 48 -3.71 4.66 7.84
N GLU A 49 -4.97 4.44 7.54
CA GLU A 49 -5.61 3.15 7.81
C GLU A 49 -5.06 2.05 6.91
N LEU A 50 -4.81 2.37 5.63
CA LEU A 50 -4.25 1.42 4.67
C LEU A 50 -2.83 1.00 5.06
N ILE A 51 -2.00 1.99 5.43
CA ILE A 51 -0.60 1.78 5.77
C ILE A 51 -0.39 2.26 7.22
N PRO A 52 -0.63 1.38 8.20
CA PRO A 52 -0.46 1.76 9.60
C PRO A 52 0.97 2.21 9.89
N GLY A 53 1.09 3.29 10.62
CA GLY A 53 2.39 3.82 11.01
C GLY A 53 3.06 4.71 9.99
N MET A 54 2.40 5.03 8.87
CA MET A 54 2.97 5.98 7.92
C MET A 54 3.11 7.36 8.58
N PRO A 55 4.32 7.98 8.53
CA PRO A 55 4.52 9.29 9.15
C PRO A 55 3.73 10.40 8.45
N GLU A 56 3.38 11.43 9.20
CA GLU A 56 2.68 12.59 8.66
C GLU A 56 3.50 13.35 7.61
N SER A 57 4.82 13.23 7.69
CA SER A 57 5.73 13.89 6.72
C SER A 57 5.74 13.21 5.36
N SER A 58 5.11 12.05 5.23
CA SER A 58 5.09 11.29 3.97
C SER A 58 3.72 11.35 3.32
N HIS A 59 3.70 11.36 1.99
CA HIS A 59 2.48 11.51 1.21
C HIS A 59 2.45 10.57 0.03
N ILE A 60 1.28 10.03 -0.26
CA ILE A 60 1.02 9.23 -1.45
C ILE A 60 -0.14 9.87 -2.20
N MET A 61 0.09 10.19 -3.48
CA MET A 61 -0.96 10.76 -4.31
C MET A 61 -1.77 9.65 -4.97
N PRO A 62 -3.11 9.71 -4.88
CA PRO A 62 -3.94 8.76 -5.60
C PRO A 62 -3.96 9.08 -7.11
N PRO A 63 -4.37 8.15 -7.96
CA PRO A 63 -4.83 6.80 -7.60
C PRO A 63 -3.69 5.87 -7.24
N MET A 64 -3.97 4.87 -6.41
CA MET A 64 -2.99 3.87 -6.01
C MET A 64 -3.63 2.49 -5.97
N GLN A 65 -2.79 1.47 -6.09
CA GLN A 65 -3.21 0.08 -5.95
C GLN A 65 -2.20 -0.65 -5.09
N ILE A 66 -2.61 -0.99 -3.88
CA ILE A 66 -1.77 -1.66 -2.88
C ILE A 66 -2.53 -2.89 -2.41
N ASP A 67 -1.94 -4.05 -2.59
CA ASP A 67 -2.63 -5.31 -2.25
C ASP A 67 -2.63 -5.62 -0.76
N MET A 68 -1.55 -5.31 -0.06
CA MET A 68 -1.40 -5.60 1.37
C MET A 68 -0.73 -4.44 2.09
N GLY A 69 -1.51 -3.42 2.40
CA GLY A 69 -1.00 -2.20 3.03
C GLY A 69 -0.35 -2.43 4.39
N ALA A 70 -0.79 -3.45 5.13
CA ALA A 70 -0.21 -3.78 6.43
C ALA A 70 1.25 -4.24 6.33
N ASN A 71 1.68 -4.68 5.14
CA ASN A 71 3.05 -5.14 4.91
C ASN A 71 3.95 -4.06 4.31
N VAL A 72 3.45 -2.84 4.20
CA VAL A 72 4.21 -1.71 3.67
C VAL A 72 4.68 -0.83 4.82
N LYS A 73 5.97 -0.52 4.84
CA LYS A 73 6.55 0.45 5.77
C LYS A 73 7.09 1.64 5.00
N ILE A 74 6.70 2.83 5.42
CA ILE A 74 7.13 4.06 4.76
C ILE A 74 7.83 4.93 5.79
N GLY A 75 9.02 5.42 5.45
CA GLY A 75 9.80 6.30 6.28
C GLY A 75 9.32 7.75 6.24
N ASN A 76 10.13 8.65 6.79
CA ASN A 76 9.82 10.08 6.85
C ASN A 76 10.18 10.78 5.54
N HIS A 77 9.43 11.83 5.22
CA HIS A 77 9.69 12.69 4.04
C HIS A 77 9.72 11.88 2.73
N VAL A 78 8.84 10.91 2.61
CA VAL A 78 8.65 10.14 1.39
C VAL A 78 7.50 10.77 0.60
N PHE A 79 7.72 10.97 -0.69
CA PHE A 79 6.66 11.40 -1.59
C PHE A 79 6.49 10.37 -2.71
N ILE A 80 5.29 9.87 -2.84
CA ILE A 80 4.95 8.90 -3.88
C ILE A 80 3.90 9.51 -4.79
N ASN A 81 4.24 9.60 -6.07
CA ASN A 81 3.38 10.20 -7.06
C ASN A 81 2.27 9.22 -7.46
N HIS A 82 1.31 9.71 -8.27
CA HIS A 82 0.11 8.96 -8.62
C HIS A 82 0.39 7.69 -9.44
N SER A 83 -0.60 6.80 -9.45
CA SER A 83 -0.59 5.56 -10.23
C SER A 83 0.47 4.55 -9.75
N LEU A 84 0.72 4.55 -8.44
CA LEU A 84 1.59 3.56 -7.80
C LEU A 84 0.90 2.21 -7.72
N THR A 85 1.64 1.15 -8.00
CA THR A 85 1.22 -0.22 -7.75
C THR A 85 2.21 -0.89 -6.82
N ILE A 86 1.73 -1.41 -5.70
CA ILE A 86 2.55 -2.16 -4.74
C ILE A 86 1.99 -3.55 -4.54
N MET A 87 2.85 -4.55 -4.69
CA MET A 87 2.55 -5.92 -4.31
C MET A 87 3.46 -6.27 -3.13
N ALA A 88 2.88 -6.34 -1.95
CA ALA A 88 3.63 -6.34 -0.70
C ALA A 88 3.49 -7.63 0.12
N ARG A 89 3.21 -8.76 -0.52
CA ARG A 89 3.08 -10.03 0.19
C ARG A 89 4.33 -10.37 1.02
N GLY A 90 5.51 -10.11 0.45
CA GLY A 90 6.78 -10.35 1.13
C GLY A 90 7.26 -9.19 2.00
N GLY A 91 6.47 -8.14 2.08
CA GLY A 91 6.86 -6.93 2.77
C GLY A 91 7.65 -5.96 1.89
N ILE A 92 7.36 -4.69 2.02
CA ILE A 92 8.08 -3.62 1.32
C ILE A 92 8.40 -2.53 2.32
N GLU A 93 9.63 -2.05 2.28
CA GLU A 93 10.05 -0.91 3.08
C GLU A 93 10.59 0.19 2.18
N ILE A 94 10.04 1.39 2.32
CA ILE A 94 10.49 2.59 1.63
C ILE A 94 11.14 3.48 2.67
N GLU A 95 12.43 3.69 2.52
CA GLU A 95 13.22 4.43 3.50
C GLU A 95 12.98 5.94 3.43
N ASP A 96 13.57 6.67 4.38
CA ASP A 96 13.40 8.12 4.46
C ASP A 96 13.89 8.83 3.20
N ASP A 97 13.28 9.96 2.91
CA ASP A 97 13.70 10.89 1.85
C ASP A 97 13.66 10.29 0.44
N VAL A 98 12.79 9.30 0.22
CA VAL A 98 12.61 8.70 -1.10
C VAL A 98 11.50 9.42 -1.86
N MET A 99 11.74 9.66 -3.14
CA MET A 99 10.72 10.20 -4.04
C MET A 99 10.47 9.18 -5.14
N ILE A 100 9.20 8.76 -5.29
CA ILE A 100 8.79 7.80 -6.33
C ILE A 100 7.97 8.54 -7.37
N GLY A 101 8.40 8.43 -8.63
CA GLY A 101 7.72 9.06 -9.76
C GLY A 101 6.40 8.38 -10.11
N PRO A 102 5.63 8.98 -11.03
CA PRO A 102 4.32 8.45 -11.41
C PRO A 102 4.43 7.12 -12.12
N GLY A 103 3.41 6.26 -11.91
CA GLY A 103 3.28 5.00 -12.63
C GLY A 103 4.28 3.92 -12.24
N GLN A 104 4.90 4.03 -11.08
CA GLN A 104 5.89 3.04 -10.64
C GLN A 104 5.24 1.80 -10.03
N ALA A 105 5.94 0.67 -10.12
CA ALA A 105 5.55 -0.59 -9.50
C ALA A 105 6.63 -1.03 -8.52
N CYS A 106 6.19 -1.49 -7.36
CA CYS A 106 7.08 -2.00 -6.30
C CYS A 106 6.68 -3.39 -5.86
#